data_60c4966e79809219c33b498caf122db2
#
_entry.id   60c4966e79809219c33b498caf122db2
#
_cell.length_a   1.000
_cell.length_b   1.000
_cell.length_c   1.000
_cell.angle_alpha   90.00
_cell.angle_beta   90.00
_cell.angle_gamma   90.00
#
_symmetry.space_group_name_H-M   'P 1'
#
loop_
_entity.id
_entity.type
_entity.pdbx_description
1 polymer ?
#
loop_
_entity_poly.entity_id
_entity_poly.type
_entity_poly.pdbx_seq_one_letter_code
_entity_poly.pdbx_strand_id
1 'polypeptide(L)'
;MGTNCAPLLADLILCAYEVNFLQGLLKNKDRKLAQTFNSRFLYIDAILSLNNSRFGDYLHRIYPNELEVKDTTDTQKSASYLDPHLEIDNGGSLKTNLYDKRDDFTFPIVNFSFINTNIPASPANGVYIS
;
A
#
# COMPACT_ATOMS: atom_id res chain seq x y z
N MET A 1 -3.58 20.92 -12.85
CA MET A 1 -4.65 20.37 -11.98
C MET A 1 -4.79 18.90 -12.32
N GLY A 2 -4.37 18.00 -11.41
CA GLY A 2 -4.65 16.58 -11.57
C GLY A 2 -6.15 16.35 -11.43
N THR A 3 -6.75 15.59 -12.34
CA THR A 3 -8.16 15.23 -12.22
C THR A 3 -8.31 14.33 -11.00
N ASN A 4 -9.28 14.60 -10.12
CA ASN A 4 -9.60 13.79 -8.94
C ASN A 4 -9.96 12.33 -9.30
N CYS A 5 -10.07 12.00 -10.58
CA CYS A 5 -10.41 10.68 -11.09
C CYS A 5 -9.19 9.74 -11.28
N ALA A 6 -7.96 10.26 -11.31
CA ALA A 6 -6.79 9.43 -11.62
C ALA A 6 -6.57 8.29 -10.62
N PRO A 7 -6.64 8.49 -9.30
CA PRO A 7 -6.54 7.40 -8.34
C PRO A 7 -7.62 6.34 -8.53
N LEU A 8 -8.86 6.75 -8.71
CA LEU A 8 -9.98 5.84 -8.92
C LEU A 8 -9.83 5.01 -10.21
N LEU A 9 -9.32 5.62 -11.28
CA LEU A 9 -9.05 4.91 -12.53
C LEU A 9 -7.92 3.89 -12.36
N ALA A 10 -6.86 4.24 -11.61
CA ALA A 10 -5.79 3.30 -11.30
C ALA A 10 -6.31 2.09 -10.54
N ASP A 11 -7.09 2.29 -9.47
CA ASP A 11 -7.72 1.22 -8.70
C ASP A 11 -8.61 0.32 -9.57
N LEU A 12 -9.44 0.91 -10.43
CA LEU A 12 -10.32 0.16 -11.33
C LEU A 12 -9.55 -0.70 -12.33
N ILE A 13 -8.48 -0.16 -12.92
CA ILE A 13 -7.65 -0.87 -13.90
C ILE A 13 -6.94 -2.05 -13.22
N LEU A 14 -6.29 -1.81 -12.08
CA LEU A 14 -5.59 -2.86 -11.35
C LEU A 14 -6.56 -3.94 -10.86
N CYS A 15 -7.72 -3.54 -10.31
CA CYS A 15 -8.77 -4.46 -9.91
C CYS A 15 -9.27 -5.32 -11.08
N ALA A 16 -9.41 -4.76 -12.29
CA ALA A 16 -9.85 -5.51 -13.47
C ALA A 16 -8.84 -6.62 -13.84
N TYR A 17 -7.54 -6.37 -13.80
CA TYR A 17 -6.51 -7.39 -14.04
C TYR A 17 -6.63 -8.55 -13.03
N GLU A 18 -6.79 -8.22 -11.77
CA GLU A 18 -6.88 -9.20 -10.70
C GLU A 18 -8.16 -10.04 -10.78
N VAL A 19 -9.30 -9.40 -11.04
CA VAL A 19 -10.58 -10.11 -11.25
C VAL A 19 -10.46 -11.08 -12.42
N ASN A 20 -9.88 -10.66 -13.54
CA ASN A 20 -9.66 -11.53 -14.70
C ASN A 20 -8.79 -12.73 -14.36
N PHE A 21 -7.71 -12.52 -13.61
CA PHE A 21 -6.84 -13.60 -13.16
C PHE A 21 -7.59 -14.59 -12.26
N LEU A 22 -8.31 -14.09 -11.25
CA LEU A 22 -9.10 -14.93 -10.33
C LEU A 22 -10.20 -15.71 -11.06
N GLN A 23 -10.90 -15.08 -12.00
CA GLN A 23 -11.90 -15.78 -12.83
C GLN A 23 -11.26 -16.90 -13.66
N GLY A 24 -10.03 -16.69 -14.17
CA GLY A 24 -9.26 -17.71 -14.85
C GLY A 24 -8.97 -18.91 -13.95
N LEU A 25 -8.52 -18.67 -12.70
CA LEU A 25 -8.29 -19.74 -11.73
C LEU A 25 -9.57 -20.52 -11.41
N LEU A 26 -10.68 -19.81 -11.22
CA LEU A 26 -11.97 -20.45 -10.90
C LEU A 26 -12.50 -21.31 -12.08
N LYS A 27 -12.33 -20.84 -13.33
CA LYS A 27 -12.66 -21.63 -14.53
C LYS A 27 -11.81 -22.90 -14.62
N ASN A 28 -10.55 -22.85 -14.24
CA ASN A 28 -9.65 -23.99 -14.19
C ASN A 28 -9.84 -24.86 -12.94
N LYS A 29 -10.88 -24.59 -12.12
CA LYS A 29 -11.20 -25.30 -10.87
C LYS A 29 -10.11 -25.22 -9.80
N ASP A 30 -9.19 -24.28 -9.90
CA ASP A 30 -8.11 -24.07 -8.93
C ASP A 30 -8.56 -23.14 -7.78
N ARG A 31 -9.59 -23.60 -7.06
CA ARG A 31 -10.20 -22.84 -5.96
C ARG A 31 -9.25 -22.63 -4.79
N LYS A 32 -8.35 -23.60 -4.54
CA LYS A 32 -7.39 -23.48 -3.43
C LYS A 32 -6.43 -22.33 -3.67
N LEU A 33 -5.92 -22.22 -4.89
CA LEU A 33 -5.05 -21.10 -5.26
C LEU A 33 -5.83 -19.78 -5.22
N ALA A 34 -7.03 -19.72 -5.77
CA ALA A 34 -7.86 -18.51 -5.72
C ALA A 34 -8.09 -18.00 -4.28
N GLN A 35 -8.27 -18.91 -3.31
CA GLN A 35 -8.46 -18.56 -1.90
C GLN A 35 -7.24 -17.89 -1.27
N THR A 36 -6.02 -18.16 -1.74
CA THR A 36 -4.81 -17.52 -1.21
C THR A 36 -4.74 -16.02 -1.51
N PHE A 37 -5.55 -15.54 -2.44
CA PHE A 37 -5.65 -14.13 -2.81
C PHE A 37 -6.76 -13.37 -2.04
N ASN A 38 -7.48 -14.02 -1.11
CA ASN A 38 -8.58 -13.38 -0.38
C ASN A 38 -8.12 -12.27 0.59
N SER A 39 -6.89 -12.37 1.11
CA SER A 39 -6.34 -11.41 2.09
C SER A 39 -5.41 -10.40 1.40
N ARG A 40 -5.92 -9.77 0.37
CA ARG A 40 -5.19 -8.77 -0.40
C ARG A 40 -5.92 -7.43 -0.35
N PHE A 41 -5.14 -6.38 -0.20
CA PHE A 41 -5.59 -4.99 -0.13
C PHE A 41 -4.88 -4.19 -1.20
N LEU A 42 -5.64 -3.42 -1.96
CA LEU A 42 -5.15 -2.55 -3.01
C LEU A 42 -5.54 -1.11 -2.68
N TYR A 43 -4.60 -0.21 -2.84
CA TYR A 43 -4.85 1.23 -2.75
C TYR A 43 -3.94 1.98 -3.72
N ILE A 44 -4.51 2.51 -4.79
CA ILE A 44 -3.82 3.24 -5.88
C ILE A 44 -2.68 2.41 -6.48
N ASP A 45 -1.46 2.55 -5.96
CA ASP A 45 -0.23 1.92 -6.41
C ASP A 45 0.37 0.97 -5.37
N ALA A 46 -0.27 0.83 -4.21
CA ALA A 46 0.20 -0.01 -3.13
C ALA A 46 -0.62 -1.30 -3.03
N ILE A 47 0.05 -2.43 -2.95
CA ILE A 47 -0.57 -3.75 -2.79
C ILE A 47 -0.02 -4.41 -1.53
N LEU A 48 -0.92 -4.79 -0.62
CA LEU A 48 -0.60 -5.63 0.53
C LEU A 48 -1.21 -7.01 0.34
N SER A 49 -0.40 -8.05 0.41
CA SER A 49 -0.86 -9.44 0.38
C SER A 49 -0.48 -10.13 1.68
N LEU A 50 -1.47 -10.61 2.41
CA LEU A 50 -1.27 -11.36 3.65
C LEU A 50 -1.47 -12.86 3.42
N ASN A 51 -0.69 -13.68 4.13
CA ASN A 51 -0.80 -15.14 4.10
C ASN A 51 -0.60 -15.77 2.71
N ASN A 52 0.10 -15.10 1.79
CA ASN A 52 0.43 -15.61 0.48
C ASN A 52 1.90 -15.36 0.12
N SER A 53 2.79 -16.22 0.62
CA SER A 53 4.23 -16.13 0.36
C SER A 53 4.62 -16.27 -1.11
N ARG A 54 3.72 -16.79 -1.94
CA ARG A 54 3.92 -16.96 -3.38
C ARG A 54 3.27 -15.87 -4.23
N PHE A 55 2.77 -14.81 -3.62
CA PHE A 55 2.10 -13.73 -4.35
C PHE A 55 2.99 -13.16 -5.46
N GLY A 56 4.27 -12.94 -5.16
CA GLY A 56 5.26 -12.45 -6.13
C GLY A 56 5.38 -13.31 -7.39
N ASP A 57 5.24 -14.63 -7.28
CA ASP A 57 5.34 -15.56 -8.42
C ASP A 57 4.24 -15.35 -9.46
N TYR A 58 3.13 -14.73 -9.06
CA TYR A 58 1.96 -14.53 -9.91
C TYR A 58 1.83 -13.11 -10.47
N LEU A 59 2.66 -12.17 -10.04
CA LEU A 59 2.56 -10.76 -10.46
C LEU A 59 2.57 -10.61 -11.99
N HIS A 60 3.47 -11.30 -12.68
CA HIS A 60 3.58 -11.28 -14.15
C HIS A 60 2.37 -11.93 -14.86
N ARG A 61 1.56 -12.71 -14.15
CA ARG A 61 0.32 -13.31 -14.68
C ARG A 61 -0.91 -12.46 -14.38
N ILE A 62 -0.82 -11.61 -13.37
CA ILE A 62 -1.89 -10.71 -12.94
C ILE A 62 -1.77 -9.40 -13.71
N TYR A 63 -0.59 -8.81 -13.72
CA TYR A 63 -0.34 -7.47 -14.27
C TYR A 63 0.44 -7.55 -15.59
N PRO A 64 0.22 -6.62 -16.51
CA PRO A 64 0.99 -6.53 -17.75
C PRO A 64 2.44 -6.16 -17.46
N ASN A 65 3.35 -6.54 -18.36
CA ASN A 65 4.79 -6.33 -18.17
C ASN A 65 5.20 -4.84 -18.14
N GLU A 66 4.35 -3.96 -18.62
CA GLU A 66 4.54 -2.50 -18.59
C GLU A 66 4.37 -1.91 -17.19
N LEU A 67 3.75 -2.65 -16.27
CA LEU A 67 3.62 -2.26 -14.87
C LEU A 67 4.77 -2.88 -14.06
N GLU A 68 5.70 -2.02 -13.64
CA GLU A 68 6.77 -2.42 -12.74
C GLU A 68 6.23 -2.54 -11.31
N VAL A 69 6.24 -3.74 -10.75
CA VAL A 69 5.86 -3.98 -9.35
C VAL A 69 7.11 -4.26 -8.54
N LYS A 70 7.35 -3.43 -7.51
CA LYS A 70 8.50 -3.56 -6.60
C LYS A 70 8.05 -4.15 -5.28
N ASP A 71 8.80 -5.14 -4.80
CA ASP A 71 8.63 -5.61 -3.43
C ASP A 71 9.30 -4.63 -2.47
N THR A 72 8.50 -4.07 -1.56
CA THR A 72 8.92 -3.12 -0.52
C THR A 72 8.82 -3.73 0.87
N THR A 73 8.73 -5.04 0.99
CA THR A 73 8.72 -5.76 2.26
C THR A 73 10.11 -5.67 2.90
N ASP A 74 10.21 -5.08 4.09
CA ASP A 74 11.48 -4.87 4.79
C ASP A 74 12.12 -6.19 5.24
N THR A 75 11.27 -7.06 5.77
CA THR A 75 11.62 -8.43 6.15
C THR A 75 10.46 -9.33 5.80
N GLN A 76 10.66 -10.64 5.80
CA GLN A 76 9.54 -11.57 5.57
C GLN A 76 8.41 -11.44 6.61
N LYS A 77 8.60 -10.65 7.67
CA LYS A 77 7.68 -10.50 8.79
C LYS A 77 7.20 -9.06 9.00
N SER A 78 7.72 -8.09 8.27
CA SER A 78 7.32 -6.68 8.43
C SER A 78 7.17 -5.98 7.09
N ALA A 79 6.18 -5.11 7.02
CA ALA A 79 5.92 -4.27 5.85
C ALA A 79 5.18 -3.01 6.26
N SER A 80 5.48 -1.90 5.59
CA SER A 80 4.69 -0.68 5.71
C SER A 80 3.66 -0.63 4.58
N TYR A 81 2.40 -0.39 4.94
CA TYR A 81 1.32 -0.25 3.97
C TYR A 81 0.48 0.98 4.32
N LEU A 82 0.57 2.00 3.50
CA LEU A 82 0.02 3.33 3.78
C LEU A 82 0.61 3.92 5.07
N ASP A 83 -0.23 4.21 6.06
CA ASP A 83 0.21 4.72 7.36
C ASP A 83 0.57 3.61 8.37
N PRO A 84 -0.06 2.41 8.36
CA PRO A 84 0.32 1.33 9.26
C PRO A 84 1.66 0.67 8.90
N HIS A 85 2.49 0.46 9.92
CA HIS A 85 3.57 -0.53 9.90
C HIS A 85 3.05 -1.84 10.49
N LEU A 86 3.18 -2.91 9.71
CA LEU A 86 2.70 -4.25 10.03
C LEU A 86 3.87 -5.13 10.38
N GLU A 87 3.82 -5.82 11.51
CA GLU A 87 4.86 -6.74 11.95
C GLU A 87 4.24 -8.05 12.46
N ILE A 88 4.82 -9.18 12.07
CA ILE A 88 4.44 -10.48 12.60
C ILE A 88 5.45 -10.84 13.68
N ASP A 89 4.98 -10.96 14.93
CA ASP A 89 5.84 -11.35 16.04
C ASP A 89 6.26 -12.85 15.96
N ASN A 90 7.13 -13.26 16.86
CA ASN A 90 7.62 -14.64 16.90
C ASN A 90 6.51 -15.66 17.26
N GLY A 91 5.41 -15.21 17.82
CA GLY A 91 4.21 -16.02 18.10
C GLY A 91 3.25 -16.12 16.91
N GLY A 92 3.53 -15.45 15.78
CA GLY A 92 2.66 -15.40 14.61
C GLY A 92 1.51 -14.40 14.73
N SER A 93 1.51 -13.54 15.74
CA SER A 93 0.50 -12.51 15.92
C SER A 93 0.87 -11.25 15.12
N LEU A 94 -0.12 -10.67 14.43
CA LEU A 94 0.05 -9.42 13.68
C LEU A 94 -0.01 -8.24 14.66
N LYS A 95 1.05 -7.45 14.68
CA LYS A 95 1.11 -6.14 15.36
C LYS A 95 1.03 -5.04 14.32
N THR A 96 0.31 -3.99 14.67
CA THR A 96 0.18 -2.81 13.83
C THR A 96 0.62 -1.58 14.63
N ASN A 97 1.55 -0.83 14.07
CA ASN A 97 1.99 0.46 14.60
C ASN A 97 1.74 1.54 13.56
N LEU A 98 1.61 2.78 13.99
CA LEU A 98 1.59 3.90 13.07
C LEU A 98 2.99 4.07 12.47
N TYR A 99 3.08 4.09 11.15
CA TYR A 99 4.33 4.37 10.47
C TYR A 99 4.52 5.88 10.33
N ASP A 100 5.56 6.39 10.96
CA ASP A 100 5.93 7.80 10.82
C ASP A 100 7.12 7.92 9.85
N LYS A 101 6.85 8.41 8.63
CA LYS A 101 7.88 8.62 7.61
C LYS A 101 9.01 9.55 8.06
N ARG A 102 8.83 10.30 9.15
CA ARG A 102 9.88 11.14 9.71
C ARG A 102 11.02 10.34 10.33
N ASP A 103 10.71 9.12 10.78
CA ASP A 103 11.71 8.23 11.40
C ASP A 103 12.72 7.69 10.38
N ASP A 104 12.41 7.76 9.07
CA ASP A 104 13.34 7.38 7.99
C ASP A 104 14.47 8.38 7.80
N PHE A 105 14.37 9.57 8.38
CA PHE A 105 15.34 10.64 8.19
C PHE A 105 16.22 10.85 9.43
N THR A 106 17.51 11.04 9.22
CA THR A 106 18.49 11.29 10.29
C THR A 106 18.47 12.74 10.79
N PHE A 107 17.63 13.60 10.22
CA PHE A 107 17.47 15.00 10.61
C PHE A 107 16.02 15.26 11.08
N PRO A 108 15.83 16.20 12.01
CA PRO A 108 14.49 16.51 12.51
C PRO A 108 13.64 17.15 11.42
N ILE A 109 12.51 16.53 11.10
CA ILE A 109 11.49 17.10 10.21
C ILE A 109 10.52 17.91 11.06
N VAL A 110 10.49 19.21 10.81
CA VAL A 110 9.57 20.14 11.47
C VAL A 110 8.30 20.26 10.60
N ASN A 111 7.20 19.68 11.07
CA ASN A 111 5.91 19.72 10.35
C ASN A 111 5.16 21.05 10.51
N PHE A 112 5.64 21.95 11.37
CA PHE A 112 4.97 23.20 11.63
C PHE A 112 5.69 24.35 10.93
N SER A 113 4.93 25.10 10.16
CA SER A 113 5.42 26.38 9.62
C SER A 113 5.64 27.35 10.76
N PHE A 114 6.85 27.87 10.89
CA PHE A 114 7.08 28.97 11.83
C PHE A 114 6.26 30.19 11.37
N ILE A 115 5.54 30.82 12.29
CA ILE A 115 4.66 31.98 12.05
C ILE A 115 5.42 33.15 11.39
N ASN A 116 6.74 33.22 11.58
CA ASN A 116 7.61 34.27 11.04
C ASN A 116 8.31 33.88 9.72
N THR A 117 7.78 32.94 8.96
CA THR A 117 8.29 32.57 7.64
C THR A 117 7.47 33.21 6.54
N ASN A 118 7.93 33.12 5.28
CA ASN A 118 7.22 33.59 4.10
C ASN A 118 5.94 32.79 3.77
N ILE A 119 5.49 31.91 4.65
CA ILE A 119 4.27 31.13 4.48
C ILE A 119 3.08 31.98 4.90
N PRO A 120 1.98 32.02 4.13
CA PRO A 120 0.77 32.73 4.52
C PRO A 120 0.29 32.30 5.92
N ALA A 121 -0.12 33.27 6.74
CA ALA A 121 -0.54 33.01 8.12
C ALA A 121 -1.77 32.05 8.23
N SER A 122 -2.60 31.98 7.23
CA SER A 122 -3.83 31.19 7.22
C SER A 122 -3.56 29.67 7.31
N PRO A 123 -2.64 29.05 6.53
CA PRO A 123 -2.26 27.65 6.72
C PRO A 123 -1.54 27.39 8.05
N ALA A 124 -0.71 28.34 8.52
CA ALA A 124 -0.01 28.19 9.80
C ALA A 124 -0.97 28.15 10.99
N ASN A 125 -2.04 28.94 10.96
CA ASN A 125 -3.05 28.95 12.02
C ASN A 125 -4.00 27.75 11.96
N GLY A 126 -4.19 27.13 10.80
CA GLY A 126 -5.05 25.95 10.65
C GLY A 126 -4.50 24.70 11.37
N VAL A 127 -3.21 24.64 11.62
CA VAL A 127 -2.56 23.50 12.33
C VAL A 127 -2.82 23.55 13.84
N TYR A 128 -3.18 24.71 14.41
CA TYR A 128 -3.39 24.88 15.84
C TYR A 128 -4.84 24.65 16.31
N ILE A 129 -5.78 24.37 15.38
CA ILE A 129 -7.22 24.28 15.69
C ILE A 129 -7.75 22.83 15.59
N SER A 130 -6.92 21.86 15.22
CA SER A 130 -7.32 20.44 15.09
C SER A 130 -6.91 19.58 16.28
#